data_070567ef7bf237944a3d39b861be82ba
#
_entry.id   070567ef7bf237944a3d39b861be82ba
#
_cell.length_a   1.000
_cell.length_b   1.000
_cell.length_c   1.000
_cell.angle_alpha   90.00
_cell.angle_beta   90.00
_cell.angle_gamma   90.00
#
_symmetry.space_group_name_H-M   'P 1'
#
loop_
_entity.id
_entity.type
_entity.pdbx_description
1 polymer ?
#
loop_
_entity_poly.entity_id
_entity_poly.type
_entity_poly.pdbx_seq_one_letter_code
_entity_poly.pdbx_strand_id
1 'polypeptide(L)'
;MVSRNRKMRNTKILIYSFYRFIEIKNKKNVKNILDKYFIKKLIRGTILIANEGINANISGTEKDLLHAIKLIRKLLKIRKIKIKINKNDFLPFNRIKVRLKKEIVSLGQGYFDVNKKTGNFISPSKWDKLIIKKNLKLIDTRNIYEIEIGKFKTALNPMTQNFREFPKKFERLEIDKSDQIAMYCTGGIRCEKASAYLKSKGYKNIFQLQGGIINYLKYHKQKETNGLWDGECFVFDNRVTINKKLIKGKYVQCYGCRRPLSKRDLKSKYYSKGVTCGYCYFERTDKQKKSSMSRQVQIEKSSKY
;
A
#
# COMPACT_ATOMS: atom_id res chain seq x y z
N MET A 1 -29.37 3.72 -9.39
CA MET A 1 -27.87 3.84 -9.30
C MET A 1 -27.23 4.37 -10.60
N VAL A 2 -27.82 4.26 -11.74
CA VAL A 2 -27.29 4.69 -13.07
C VAL A 2 -27.17 6.22 -13.20
N SER A 3 -28.04 7.02 -12.59
CA SER A 3 -28.00 8.49 -12.71
C SER A 3 -26.83 9.17 -11.97
N ARG A 4 -26.23 8.53 -10.94
CA ARG A 4 -25.08 9.06 -10.21
C ARG A 4 -23.74 8.92 -10.94
N ASN A 5 -23.62 7.94 -11.85
CA ASN A 5 -22.38 7.74 -12.63
C ASN A 5 -22.25 8.76 -13.79
N ARG A 6 -23.35 9.29 -14.32
CA ARG A 6 -23.32 10.32 -15.40
C ARG A 6 -22.76 11.67 -14.93
N LYS A 7 -22.97 12.07 -13.66
CA LYS A 7 -22.48 13.35 -13.12
C LYS A 7 -20.96 13.40 -12.89
N MET A 8 -20.23 12.28 -13.02
CA MET A 8 -18.79 12.22 -12.73
C MET A 8 -17.87 12.27 -13.96
N ARG A 9 -18.40 12.38 -15.18
CA ARG A 9 -17.59 12.33 -16.42
C ARG A 9 -16.55 13.47 -16.55
N ASN A 10 -16.70 14.59 -15.79
CA ASN A 10 -15.75 15.71 -15.79
C ASN A 10 -15.11 16.01 -14.42
N THR A 11 -15.32 15.18 -13.40
CA THR A 11 -14.80 15.47 -12.05
C THR A 11 -13.47 14.74 -11.86
N LYS A 12 -12.38 15.48 -11.67
CA LYS A 12 -11.06 14.93 -11.31
C LYS A 12 -11.18 14.12 -10.04
N ILE A 13 -10.90 12.81 -10.13
CA ILE A 13 -10.83 11.93 -8.96
C ILE A 13 -9.43 12.03 -8.36
N LEU A 14 -9.38 12.32 -7.06
CA LEU A 14 -8.14 12.29 -6.29
C LEU A 14 -8.08 11.03 -5.43
N ILE A 15 -6.86 10.56 -5.21
CA ILE A 15 -6.54 9.48 -4.28
C ILE A 15 -5.66 10.08 -3.19
N TYR A 16 -6.14 10.04 -1.94
CA TYR A 16 -5.39 10.45 -0.76
C TYR A 16 -4.90 9.22 -0.03
N SER A 17 -3.57 9.07 0.05
CA SER A 17 -2.90 8.01 0.80
C SER A 17 -2.12 8.63 1.94
N PHE A 18 -2.42 8.25 3.17
CA PHE A 18 -1.75 8.75 4.35
C PHE A 18 -1.76 7.73 5.49
N TYR A 19 -0.84 7.88 6.39
CA TYR A 19 -0.83 7.17 7.66
C TYR A 19 -0.24 8.08 8.76
N ARG A 20 -0.57 7.76 9.99
CA ARG A 20 0.02 8.41 11.16
C ARG A 20 0.09 7.41 12.30
N PHE A 21 1.28 7.22 12.85
CA PHE A 21 1.46 6.58 14.13
C PHE A 21 1.13 7.57 15.23
N ILE A 22 0.08 7.30 15.99
CA ILE A 22 -0.42 8.10 17.10
C ILE A 22 -1.31 7.22 17.97
N GLU A 23 -1.24 7.37 19.29
CA GLU A 23 -2.11 6.64 20.19
C GLU A 23 -3.59 7.00 19.98
N ILE A 24 -4.43 6.00 19.72
CA ILE A 24 -5.89 6.14 19.56
C ILE A 24 -6.58 5.33 20.66
N LYS A 25 -6.92 5.97 21.78
CA LYS A 25 -7.55 5.30 22.94
C LYS A 25 -8.94 4.75 22.60
N ASN A 26 -9.79 5.54 21.95
CA ASN A 26 -11.18 5.17 21.62
C ASN A 26 -11.39 4.90 20.11
N LYS A 27 -10.71 3.89 19.58
CA LYS A 27 -10.79 3.52 18.15
C LYS A 27 -12.19 3.10 17.70
N LYS A 28 -13.04 2.55 18.60
CA LYS A 28 -14.43 2.18 18.28
C LYS A 28 -15.27 3.42 17.97
N ASN A 29 -15.17 4.45 18.80
CA ASN A 29 -15.89 5.72 18.59
C ASN A 29 -15.43 6.42 17.31
N VAL A 30 -14.11 6.49 17.07
CA VAL A 30 -13.56 7.06 15.83
C VAL A 30 -14.11 6.32 14.60
N LYS A 31 -14.15 4.98 14.61
CA LYS A 31 -14.75 4.19 13.53
C LYS A 31 -16.22 4.55 13.34
N ASN A 32 -17.02 4.56 14.39
CA ASN A 32 -18.47 4.82 14.30
C ASN A 32 -18.79 6.20 13.71
N ILE A 33 -18.04 7.23 14.10
CA ILE A 33 -18.20 8.58 13.55
C ILE A 33 -17.82 8.60 12.06
N LEU A 34 -16.72 7.95 11.68
CA LEU A 34 -16.28 7.90 10.29
C LEU A 34 -17.25 7.07 9.43
N ASP A 35 -17.78 5.94 9.91
CA ASP A 35 -18.78 5.17 9.18
C ASP A 35 -20.03 6.00 8.90
N LYS A 36 -20.58 6.68 9.94
CA LYS A 36 -21.74 7.58 9.77
C LYS A 36 -21.47 8.70 8.77
N TYR A 37 -20.28 9.30 8.83
CA TYR A 37 -19.90 10.38 7.92
C TYR A 37 -19.84 9.90 6.46
N PHE A 38 -19.24 8.74 6.21
CA PHE A 38 -19.01 8.25 4.85
C PHE A 38 -20.23 7.67 4.16
N ILE A 39 -21.30 7.27 4.88
CA ILE A 39 -22.54 6.73 4.29
C ILE A 39 -23.12 7.66 3.21
N LYS A 40 -23.08 8.98 3.46
CA LYS A 40 -23.66 10.00 2.57
C LYS A 40 -22.66 10.61 1.57
N LYS A 41 -21.41 10.08 1.49
CA LYS A 41 -20.33 10.67 0.68
C LYS A 41 -19.91 9.77 -0.48
N LEU A 42 -19.49 10.38 -1.58
CA LEU A 42 -18.92 9.67 -2.74
C LEU A 42 -17.43 9.32 -2.52
N ILE A 43 -17.05 9.07 -1.27
CA ILE A 43 -15.69 8.63 -0.93
C ILE A 43 -15.65 7.11 -0.93
N ARG A 44 -14.61 6.53 -1.53
CA ARG A 44 -14.34 5.10 -1.57
C ARG A 44 -12.91 4.83 -1.12
N GLY A 45 -12.64 3.64 -0.58
CA GLY A 45 -11.30 3.29 -0.11
C GLY A 45 -11.28 2.47 1.16
N THR A 46 -10.14 2.45 1.82
CA THR A 46 -9.96 1.71 3.08
C THR A 46 -9.28 2.60 4.10
N ILE A 47 -9.83 2.63 5.30
CA ILE A 47 -9.26 3.27 6.49
C ILE A 47 -9.06 2.17 7.54
N LEU A 48 -7.83 1.96 7.96
CA LEU A 48 -7.46 1.06 9.04
C LEU A 48 -7.18 1.88 10.30
N ILE A 49 -7.79 1.50 11.42
CA ILE A 49 -7.63 2.16 12.70
C ILE A 49 -7.18 1.11 13.72
N ALA A 50 -6.10 1.41 14.43
CA ALA A 50 -5.58 0.61 15.54
C ALA A 50 -5.23 1.53 16.71
N ASN A 51 -4.87 0.95 17.86
CA ASN A 51 -4.40 1.76 18.99
C ASN A 51 -3.13 2.55 18.64
N GLU A 52 -2.29 2.01 17.73
CA GLU A 52 -1.05 2.63 17.28
C GLU A 52 -1.23 3.70 16.21
N GLY A 53 -2.45 3.91 15.66
CA GLY A 53 -2.65 4.95 14.65
C GLY A 53 -3.74 4.69 13.61
N ILE A 54 -3.57 5.39 12.49
CA ILE A 54 -4.45 5.36 11.31
C ILE A 54 -3.63 5.13 10.04
N ASN A 55 -4.18 4.33 9.11
CA ASN A 55 -3.64 4.14 7.75
C ASN A 55 -4.80 4.15 6.76
N ALA A 56 -4.75 5.04 5.77
CA ALA A 56 -5.86 5.28 4.87
C ALA A 56 -5.41 5.43 3.41
N ASN A 57 -6.20 4.82 2.53
CA ASN A 57 -6.19 5.06 1.09
C ASN A 57 -7.63 5.30 0.68
N ILE A 58 -7.98 6.54 0.37
CA ILE A 58 -9.34 6.97 0.04
C ILE A 58 -9.34 7.77 -1.26
N SER A 59 -10.41 7.66 -2.03
CA SER A 59 -10.60 8.39 -3.28
C SER A 59 -11.97 9.05 -3.35
N GLY A 60 -12.04 10.18 -4.04
CA GLY A 60 -13.26 10.97 -4.20
C GLY A 60 -12.97 12.30 -4.86
N THR A 61 -13.95 13.23 -4.78
CA THR A 61 -13.74 14.62 -5.19
C THR A 61 -12.81 15.33 -4.19
N GLU A 62 -12.12 16.36 -4.64
CA GLU A 62 -11.23 17.14 -3.78
C GLU A 62 -11.97 17.70 -2.56
N LYS A 63 -13.15 18.29 -2.78
CA LYS A 63 -14.01 18.83 -1.73
C LYS A 63 -14.34 17.80 -0.65
N ASP A 64 -14.81 16.61 -1.04
CA ASP A 64 -15.17 15.57 -0.09
C ASP A 64 -13.97 15.04 0.68
N LEU A 65 -12.82 14.87 0.00
CA LEU A 65 -11.58 14.40 0.62
C LEU A 65 -11.01 15.42 1.62
N LEU A 66 -11.03 16.71 1.30
CA LEU A 66 -10.60 17.77 2.23
C LEU A 66 -11.47 17.80 3.49
N HIS A 67 -12.80 17.68 3.36
CA HIS A 67 -13.69 17.57 4.51
C HIS A 67 -13.42 16.30 5.33
N ALA A 68 -13.18 15.17 4.69
CA ALA A 68 -12.82 13.93 5.39
C ALA A 68 -11.51 14.07 6.19
N ILE A 69 -10.50 14.70 5.62
CA ILE A 69 -9.23 14.98 6.31
C ILE A 69 -9.44 15.93 7.49
N LYS A 70 -10.25 16.99 7.33
CA LYS A 70 -10.58 17.91 8.42
C LYS A 70 -11.24 17.17 9.59
N LEU A 71 -12.22 16.30 9.31
CA LEU A 71 -12.87 15.45 10.31
C LEU A 71 -11.88 14.51 11.01
N ILE A 72 -11.06 13.78 10.24
CA ILE A 72 -10.06 12.84 10.80
C ILE A 72 -9.07 13.60 11.71
N ARG A 73 -8.58 14.77 11.28
CA ARG A 73 -7.69 15.60 12.09
C ARG A 73 -8.33 16.03 13.41
N LYS A 74 -9.62 16.44 13.38
CA LYS A 74 -10.39 16.82 14.57
C LYS A 74 -10.54 15.63 15.52
N LEU A 75 -10.95 14.47 15.01
CA LEU A 75 -11.18 13.26 15.81
C LEU A 75 -9.91 12.74 16.49
N LEU A 76 -8.78 12.82 15.80
CA LEU A 76 -7.49 12.32 16.27
C LEU A 76 -6.63 13.42 16.93
N LYS A 77 -7.12 14.66 17.04
CA LYS A 77 -6.38 15.83 17.57
C LYS A 77 -5.02 16.03 16.89
N ILE A 78 -4.95 15.84 15.56
CA ILE A 78 -3.70 15.92 14.78
C ILE A 78 -3.64 17.27 14.05
N ARG A 79 -2.58 18.04 14.25
CA ARG A 79 -2.36 19.31 13.54
C ARG A 79 -2.04 19.11 12.06
N LYS A 80 -1.16 18.18 11.71
CA LYS A 80 -0.70 17.93 10.33
C LYS A 80 -0.71 16.44 10.01
N ILE A 81 -1.20 16.09 8.82
CA ILE A 81 -1.11 14.75 8.21
C ILE A 81 -0.38 14.90 6.86
N LYS A 82 0.68 14.13 6.66
CA LYS A 82 1.35 14.07 5.35
C LYS A 82 0.51 13.23 4.40
N ILE A 83 -0.11 13.85 3.40
CA ILE A 83 -0.98 13.20 2.43
C ILE A 83 -0.24 13.08 1.10
N LYS A 84 -0.22 11.88 0.53
CA LYS A 84 0.22 11.64 -0.83
C LYS A 84 -1.00 11.73 -1.73
N ILE A 85 -1.00 12.68 -2.65
CA ILE A 85 -2.10 12.94 -3.57
C ILE A 85 -1.71 12.39 -4.94
N ASN A 86 -2.58 11.55 -5.50
CA ASN A 86 -2.50 11.08 -6.88
C ASN A 86 -3.81 11.41 -7.59
N LYS A 87 -3.72 11.71 -8.89
CA LYS A 87 -4.87 11.91 -9.77
C LYS A 87 -5.23 10.61 -10.47
N ASN A 88 -6.51 10.41 -10.77
CA ASN A 88 -6.98 9.26 -11.53
C ASN A 88 -8.26 9.62 -12.26
N ASP A 89 -8.54 8.94 -13.38
CA ASP A 89 -9.71 9.23 -14.23
C ASP A 89 -10.94 8.41 -13.81
N PHE A 90 -10.78 7.48 -12.88
CA PHE A 90 -11.87 6.66 -12.33
C PHE A 90 -11.68 6.43 -10.82
N LEU A 91 -12.76 6.02 -10.14
CA LEU A 91 -12.72 5.62 -8.72
C LEU A 91 -11.99 4.27 -8.57
N PRO A 92 -10.78 4.23 -7.99
CA PRO A 92 -9.97 3.00 -7.93
C PRO A 92 -10.38 2.05 -6.79
N PHE A 93 -11.44 2.36 -6.07
CA PHE A 93 -12.00 1.52 -5.01
C PHE A 93 -13.51 1.33 -5.22
N ASN A 94 -14.01 0.13 -4.94
CA ASN A 94 -15.43 -0.19 -5.14
C ASN A 94 -16.34 0.38 -4.04
N ARG A 95 -15.86 0.45 -2.80
CA ARG A 95 -16.62 0.93 -1.63
C ARG A 95 -15.70 1.50 -0.56
N ILE A 96 -16.26 2.26 0.38
CA ILE A 96 -15.55 2.69 1.59
C ILE A 96 -15.55 1.53 2.63
N LYS A 97 -14.45 1.38 3.35
CA LYS A 97 -14.31 0.43 4.45
C LYS A 97 -13.52 1.09 5.58
N VAL A 98 -14.15 1.28 6.74
CA VAL A 98 -13.44 1.65 7.97
C VAL A 98 -13.29 0.39 8.82
N ARG A 99 -12.07 -0.01 9.13
CA ARG A 99 -11.77 -1.28 9.81
C ARG A 99 -10.93 -1.08 11.05
N LEU A 100 -11.35 -1.67 12.15
CA LEU A 100 -10.52 -1.82 13.33
C LEU A 100 -9.51 -2.95 13.10
N LYS A 101 -8.28 -2.71 13.49
CA LYS A 101 -7.16 -3.66 13.39
C LYS A 101 -6.39 -3.70 14.71
N LYS A 102 -5.55 -4.73 14.90
CA LYS A 102 -4.54 -4.76 15.97
C LYS A 102 -3.41 -3.78 15.66
N GLU A 103 -3.02 -3.69 14.39
CA GLU A 103 -1.94 -2.85 13.87
C GLU A 103 -2.37 -2.18 12.56
N ILE A 104 -1.92 -0.94 12.31
CA ILE A 104 -2.19 -0.24 11.03
C ILE A 104 -1.32 -0.76 9.87
N VAL A 105 -0.23 -1.43 10.20
CA VAL A 105 0.60 -2.26 9.33
C VAL A 105 1.12 -3.43 10.15
N SER A 106 0.75 -4.65 9.77
CA SER A 106 0.91 -5.83 10.64
C SER A 106 2.33 -6.39 10.56
N LEU A 107 3.14 -6.16 11.58
CA LEU A 107 4.47 -6.76 11.77
C LEU A 107 4.40 -7.99 12.69
N GLY A 108 3.46 -7.99 13.65
CA GLY A 108 3.24 -9.12 14.55
C GLY A 108 4.26 -9.25 15.70
N GLN A 109 4.99 -8.16 16.03
CA GLN A 109 6.06 -8.16 17.04
C GLN A 109 5.77 -7.24 18.25
N GLY A 110 4.48 -6.94 18.49
CA GLY A 110 4.09 -6.06 19.59
C GLY A 110 4.16 -4.57 19.23
N TYR A 111 4.24 -3.73 20.27
CA TYR A 111 4.25 -2.27 20.14
C TYR A 111 5.68 -1.74 20.02
N PHE A 112 5.89 -0.86 19.06
CA PHE A 112 7.11 -0.06 18.91
C PHE A 112 6.76 1.41 18.85
N ASP A 113 7.46 2.25 19.59
CA ASP A 113 7.34 3.70 19.44
C ASP A 113 8.05 4.16 18.17
N VAL A 114 7.33 4.05 17.06
CA VAL A 114 7.81 4.40 15.72
C VAL A 114 8.20 5.89 15.66
N ASN A 115 7.54 6.76 16.42
CA ASN A 115 7.83 8.18 16.41
C ASN A 115 9.20 8.52 17.02
N LYS A 116 9.66 7.73 17.99
CA LYS A 116 10.95 7.93 18.68
C LYS A 116 12.11 7.14 18.08
N LYS A 117 11.84 5.94 17.55
CA LYS A 117 12.87 4.96 17.19
C LYS A 117 12.88 4.53 15.72
N THR A 118 12.39 5.33 14.79
CA THR A 118 12.44 4.97 13.36
C THR A 118 13.82 5.24 12.74
N GLY A 119 14.10 4.65 11.56
CA GLY A 119 15.32 4.89 10.78
C GLY A 119 15.37 6.30 10.18
N ASN A 120 16.56 6.72 9.74
CA ASN A 120 16.78 8.03 9.16
C ASN A 120 16.12 8.13 7.79
N PHE A 121 15.32 9.19 7.58
CA PHE A 121 14.66 9.42 6.29
C PHE A 121 15.63 9.99 5.26
N ILE A 122 15.68 9.36 4.09
CA ILE A 122 16.45 9.82 2.94
C ILE A 122 15.49 10.33 1.86
N SER A 123 15.67 11.57 1.43
CA SER A 123 14.86 12.13 0.35
C SER A 123 15.07 11.39 -0.97
N PRO A 124 14.08 11.37 -1.88
CA PRO A 124 14.24 10.78 -3.21
C PRO A 124 15.46 11.35 -3.98
N SER A 125 15.79 12.63 -3.80
CA SER A 125 16.93 13.27 -4.44
C SER A 125 18.30 12.74 -4.00
N LYS A 126 18.40 12.20 -2.80
CA LYS A 126 19.63 11.61 -2.24
C LYS A 126 19.64 10.08 -2.30
N TRP A 127 18.50 9.48 -2.66
CA TRP A 127 18.31 8.03 -2.56
C TRP A 127 19.23 7.25 -3.50
N ASP A 128 19.30 7.62 -4.78
CA ASP A 128 20.12 6.91 -5.77
C ASP A 128 21.60 6.92 -5.39
N LYS A 129 22.11 8.07 -4.91
CA LYS A 129 23.49 8.20 -4.42
C LYS A 129 23.77 7.31 -3.20
N LEU A 130 22.76 7.05 -2.38
CA LEU A 130 22.90 6.18 -1.23
C LEU A 130 22.96 4.70 -1.63
N ILE A 131 22.02 4.25 -2.47
CA ILE A 131 21.83 2.81 -2.75
C ILE A 131 22.88 2.21 -3.70
N ILE A 132 23.70 3.02 -4.35
CA ILE A 132 24.85 2.54 -5.16
C ILE A 132 26.12 2.30 -4.34
N LYS A 133 26.14 2.63 -3.06
CA LYS A 133 27.30 2.38 -2.19
C LYS A 133 27.54 0.89 -2.01
N LYS A 134 28.80 0.43 -2.17
CA LYS A 134 29.19 -0.99 -2.11
C LYS A 134 28.85 -1.67 -0.76
N ASN A 135 29.03 -0.94 0.36
CA ASN A 135 28.85 -1.50 1.72
C ASN A 135 27.45 -1.24 2.29
N LEU A 136 26.45 -1.02 1.44
CA LEU A 136 25.08 -0.78 1.88
C LEU A 136 24.20 -2.00 1.55
N LYS A 137 23.47 -2.49 2.52
CA LYS A 137 22.44 -3.53 2.34
C LYS A 137 21.10 -2.87 2.02
N LEU A 138 20.71 -2.88 0.77
CA LEU A 138 19.39 -2.36 0.36
C LEU A 138 18.34 -3.45 0.49
N ILE A 139 17.26 -3.20 1.25
CA ILE A 139 16.22 -4.20 1.56
C ILE A 139 14.87 -3.71 1.07
N ASP A 140 14.20 -4.56 0.30
CA ASP A 140 12.78 -4.37 -0.05
C ASP A 140 11.89 -4.98 1.03
N THR A 141 11.15 -4.16 1.77
CA THR A 141 10.26 -4.63 2.85
C THR A 141 8.87 -5.02 2.33
N ARG A 142 8.68 -5.14 1.02
CA ARG A 142 7.42 -5.54 0.41
C ARG A 142 7.31 -7.07 0.32
N ASN A 143 6.12 -7.52 -0.07
CA ASN A 143 5.88 -8.93 -0.32
C ASN A 143 6.45 -9.33 -1.69
N ILE A 144 6.81 -10.60 -1.84
CA ILE A 144 7.43 -11.15 -3.05
C ILE A 144 6.66 -10.79 -4.34
N TYR A 145 5.34 -10.88 -4.35
CA TYR A 145 4.53 -10.55 -5.53
C TYR A 145 4.57 -9.05 -5.92
N GLU A 146 4.95 -8.16 -4.98
CA GLU A 146 5.17 -6.74 -5.25
C GLU A 146 6.58 -6.51 -5.83
N ILE A 147 7.57 -7.30 -5.39
CA ILE A 147 8.99 -7.22 -5.80
C ILE A 147 9.16 -7.76 -7.22
N GLU A 148 8.46 -8.83 -7.56
CA GLU A 148 8.51 -9.48 -8.88
C GLU A 148 8.09 -8.56 -10.04
N ILE A 149 7.26 -7.56 -9.79
CA ILE A 149 6.78 -6.64 -10.83
C ILE A 149 7.59 -5.34 -10.93
N GLY A 150 8.46 -5.08 -9.96
CA GLY A 150 9.39 -3.97 -10.02
C GLY A 150 10.13 -3.77 -8.70
N LYS A 151 11.41 -3.38 -8.82
CA LYS A 151 12.34 -3.24 -7.68
C LYS A 151 13.51 -2.33 -8.02
N PHE A 152 14.30 -1.93 -7.04
CA PHE A 152 15.68 -1.50 -7.26
C PHE A 152 16.54 -2.76 -7.48
N LYS A 153 17.39 -2.80 -8.52
CA LYS A 153 18.08 -4.04 -8.95
C LYS A 153 18.95 -4.67 -7.87
N THR A 154 19.60 -3.84 -7.06
CA THR A 154 20.51 -4.29 -5.97
C THR A 154 19.77 -4.68 -4.69
N ALA A 155 18.45 -4.57 -4.64
CA ALA A 155 17.71 -4.83 -3.42
C ALA A 155 17.65 -6.31 -3.05
N LEU A 156 17.98 -6.60 -1.79
CA LEU A 156 17.74 -7.89 -1.17
C LEU A 156 16.24 -8.10 -0.98
N ASN A 157 15.79 -9.32 -1.34
CA ASN A 157 14.41 -9.74 -1.18
C ASN A 157 14.31 -10.73 -0.01
N PRO A 158 13.66 -10.34 1.13
CA PRO A 158 13.47 -11.25 2.25
C PRO A 158 12.50 -12.41 1.96
N MET A 159 11.91 -12.49 0.78
CA MET A 159 11.00 -13.57 0.35
C MET A 159 9.75 -13.67 1.24
N THR A 160 9.18 -12.54 1.63
CA THR A 160 7.97 -12.49 2.48
C THR A 160 6.70 -12.62 1.64
N GLN A 161 5.77 -13.48 2.05
CA GLN A 161 4.42 -13.57 1.49
C GLN A 161 3.52 -12.47 2.10
N ASN A 162 3.79 -12.09 3.33
CA ASN A 162 3.13 -10.99 4.02
C ASN A 162 4.11 -10.33 5.02
N PHE A 163 3.86 -9.09 5.40
CA PHE A 163 4.79 -8.29 6.20
C PHE A 163 5.03 -8.84 7.62
N ARG A 164 4.18 -9.73 8.15
CA ARG A 164 4.39 -10.40 9.45
C ARG A 164 5.57 -11.36 9.43
N GLU A 165 5.92 -11.88 8.26
CA GLU A 165 7.06 -12.77 8.10
C GLU A 165 8.40 -12.02 8.09
N PHE A 166 8.36 -10.68 7.92
CA PHE A 166 9.57 -9.87 7.77
C PHE A 166 10.59 -10.10 8.89
N PRO A 167 10.23 -10.12 10.20
CA PRO A 167 11.21 -10.36 11.26
C PRO A 167 12.00 -11.65 11.07
N LYS A 168 11.30 -12.78 10.94
CA LYS A 168 11.91 -14.11 10.75
C LYS A 168 12.69 -14.23 9.45
N LYS A 169 12.20 -13.61 8.37
CA LYS A 169 12.85 -13.67 7.06
C LYS A 169 14.06 -12.73 6.98
N PHE A 170 14.02 -11.61 7.69
CA PHE A 170 15.16 -10.70 7.79
C PHE A 170 16.36 -11.35 8.48
N GLU A 171 16.15 -12.11 9.57
CA GLU A 171 17.20 -12.84 10.27
C GLU A 171 17.99 -13.78 9.35
N ARG A 172 17.35 -14.31 8.30
CA ARG A 172 17.99 -15.20 7.31
C ARG A 172 18.87 -14.46 6.29
N LEU A 173 18.87 -13.14 6.28
CA LEU A 173 19.72 -12.36 5.39
C LEU A 173 21.15 -12.19 5.94
N GLU A 174 21.41 -12.67 7.16
CA GLU A 174 22.74 -12.68 7.81
C GLU A 174 23.42 -11.30 7.76
N ILE A 175 22.64 -10.25 8.08
CA ILE A 175 23.09 -8.85 8.08
C ILE A 175 23.62 -8.50 9.47
N ASP A 176 24.82 -7.95 9.53
CA ASP A 176 25.43 -7.55 10.78
C ASP A 176 24.78 -6.28 11.36
N LYS A 177 24.80 -6.16 12.69
CA LYS A 177 24.24 -4.99 13.39
C LYS A 177 25.00 -3.69 13.08
N SER A 178 26.25 -3.80 12.65
CA SER A 178 27.12 -2.70 12.21
C SER A 178 26.87 -2.27 10.78
N ASP A 179 26.24 -3.12 9.93
CA ASP A 179 25.98 -2.83 8.54
C ASP A 179 25.12 -1.57 8.33
N GLN A 180 25.36 -0.89 7.23
CA GLN A 180 24.46 0.17 6.75
C GLN A 180 23.29 -0.44 6.01
N ILE A 181 22.09 -0.24 6.51
CA ILE A 181 20.85 -0.79 5.97
C ILE A 181 20.00 0.31 5.40
N ALA A 182 19.64 0.24 4.12
CA ALA A 182 18.62 1.09 3.52
C ALA A 182 17.37 0.28 3.21
N MET A 183 16.20 0.81 3.53
CA MET A 183 14.93 0.11 3.33
C MET A 183 13.94 0.95 2.55
N TYR A 184 13.12 0.28 1.75
CA TYR A 184 12.01 0.91 1.05
C TYR A 184 10.77 0.03 1.00
N CYS A 185 9.62 0.67 0.81
CA CYS A 185 8.36 0.02 0.46
C CYS A 185 7.51 0.95 -0.42
N THR A 186 6.31 0.54 -0.78
CA THR A 186 5.41 1.34 -1.64
C THR A 186 5.17 2.75 -1.11
N GLY A 187 4.85 2.88 0.18
CA GLY A 187 4.42 4.15 0.78
C GLY A 187 5.22 4.63 2.00
N GLY A 188 6.17 3.86 2.51
CA GLY A 188 7.00 4.20 3.69
C GLY A 188 6.54 3.56 5.00
N ILE A 189 5.27 3.25 5.19
CA ILE A 189 4.72 2.76 6.48
C ILE A 189 5.38 1.48 6.99
N ARG A 190 5.67 0.50 6.10
CA ARG A 190 6.36 -0.74 6.49
C ARG A 190 7.77 -0.45 6.96
N CYS A 191 8.48 0.45 6.28
CA CYS A 191 9.86 0.81 6.64
C CYS A 191 9.94 1.49 8.01
N GLU A 192 9.01 2.40 8.32
CA GLU A 192 9.00 3.04 9.63
C GLU A 192 8.86 2.00 10.75
N LYS A 193 7.95 1.04 10.58
CA LYS A 193 7.76 -0.01 11.59
C LYS A 193 8.90 -1.04 11.62
N ALA A 194 9.40 -1.47 10.45
CA ALA A 194 10.53 -2.39 10.35
C ALA A 194 11.80 -1.77 10.94
N SER A 195 12.09 -0.50 10.67
CA SER A 195 13.27 0.15 11.23
C SER A 195 13.20 0.34 12.75
N ALA A 196 12.01 0.63 13.29
CA ALA A 196 11.81 0.69 14.74
C ALA A 196 12.05 -0.68 15.38
N TYR A 197 11.57 -1.75 14.76
CA TYR A 197 11.83 -3.13 15.18
C TYR A 197 13.34 -3.44 15.13
N LEU A 198 14.01 -3.20 14.02
CA LEU A 198 15.44 -3.50 13.88
C LEU A 198 16.29 -2.67 14.85
N LYS A 199 15.95 -1.41 15.09
CA LYS A 199 16.60 -0.61 16.14
C LYS A 199 16.42 -1.20 17.54
N SER A 200 15.27 -1.80 17.85
CA SER A 200 15.07 -2.51 19.12
C SER A 200 15.90 -3.79 19.24
N LYS A 201 16.36 -4.34 18.09
CA LYS A 201 17.25 -5.49 18.01
C LYS A 201 18.74 -5.12 17.98
N GLY A 202 19.08 -3.81 18.08
CA GLY A 202 20.45 -3.30 18.16
C GLY A 202 21.06 -2.86 16.84
N TYR A 203 20.32 -2.87 15.72
CA TYR A 203 20.80 -2.30 14.45
C TYR A 203 20.84 -0.77 14.54
N LYS A 204 21.99 -0.15 14.25
CA LYS A 204 22.22 1.29 14.46
C LYS A 204 22.02 2.11 13.19
N ASN A 205 22.56 1.64 12.07
CA ASN A 205 22.72 2.40 10.81
C ASN A 205 21.57 2.12 9.83
N ILE A 206 20.36 2.59 10.13
CA ILE A 206 19.17 2.30 9.33
C ILE A 206 18.67 3.56 8.63
N PHE A 207 18.55 3.47 7.31
CA PHE A 207 18.03 4.49 6.42
C PHE A 207 16.73 4.01 5.77
N GLN A 208 15.83 4.94 5.44
CA GLN A 208 14.56 4.60 4.77
C GLN A 208 14.18 5.64 3.73
N LEU A 209 13.64 5.19 2.60
CA LEU A 209 13.18 6.06 1.52
C LEU A 209 11.98 6.89 1.97
N GLN A 210 12.15 8.20 2.06
CA GLN A 210 11.12 9.12 2.49
C GLN A 210 9.89 9.08 1.56
N GLY A 211 8.78 8.62 2.11
CA GLY A 211 7.53 8.50 1.36
C GLY A 211 7.45 7.29 0.43
N GLY A 212 8.47 6.42 0.40
CA GLY A 212 8.52 5.18 -0.36
C GLY A 212 8.61 5.38 -1.88
N ILE A 213 8.41 4.29 -2.61
CA ILE A 213 8.53 4.23 -4.08
C ILE A 213 7.63 5.26 -4.77
N ILE A 214 6.39 5.46 -4.30
CA ILE A 214 5.47 6.42 -4.92
C ILE A 214 6.06 7.84 -4.90
N ASN A 215 6.68 8.25 -3.77
CA ASN A 215 7.31 9.55 -3.67
C ASN A 215 8.59 9.65 -4.51
N TYR A 216 9.35 8.58 -4.60
CA TYR A 216 10.52 8.46 -5.46
C TYR A 216 10.15 8.62 -6.95
N LEU A 217 9.15 7.88 -7.42
CA LEU A 217 8.66 8.00 -8.80
C LEU A 217 8.10 9.40 -9.10
N LYS A 218 7.41 10.01 -8.11
CA LYS A 218 6.92 11.39 -8.25
C LYS A 218 8.06 12.40 -8.43
N TYR A 219 9.13 12.26 -7.65
CA TYR A 219 10.32 13.11 -7.77
C TYR A 219 10.96 13.00 -9.15
N HIS A 220 11.23 11.77 -9.62
CA HIS A 220 11.85 11.54 -10.93
C HIS A 220 10.96 12.00 -12.08
N LYS A 221 9.64 11.80 -11.98
CA LYS A 221 8.69 12.36 -12.96
C LYS A 221 8.74 13.89 -13.02
N GLN A 222 8.83 14.57 -11.87
CA GLN A 222 8.91 16.04 -11.81
C GLN A 222 10.25 16.60 -12.32
N LYS A 223 11.33 15.82 -12.18
CA LYS A 223 12.68 16.17 -12.65
C LYS A 223 13.01 15.63 -14.03
N GLU A 224 12.04 14.93 -14.66
CA GLU A 224 12.20 14.29 -15.98
C GLU A 224 13.41 13.34 -16.06
N THR A 225 13.72 12.66 -14.96
CA THR A 225 14.82 11.70 -14.84
C THR A 225 14.29 10.27 -14.70
N ASN A 226 15.11 9.28 -15.05
CA ASN A 226 14.67 7.87 -15.02
C ASN A 226 14.80 7.22 -13.64
N GLY A 227 15.77 7.62 -12.82
CA GLY A 227 16.09 6.98 -11.56
C GLY A 227 16.50 5.51 -11.70
N LEU A 228 16.80 4.85 -10.60
CA LEU A 228 17.26 3.45 -10.55
C LEU A 228 16.11 2.43 -10.37
N TRP A 229 14.85 2.89 -10.33
CA TRP A 229 13.69 1.98 -10.23
C TRP A 229 13.47 1.21 -11.54
N ASP A 230 13.32 -0.11 -11.43
CA ASP A 230 13.01 -0.99 -12.55
C ASP A 230 11.62 -1.61 -12.39
N GLY A 231 10.83 -1.66 -13.48
CA GLY A 231 9.48 -2.21 -13.50
C GLY A 231 8.38 -1.26 -13.01
N GLU A 232 7.27 -1.84 -12.56
CA GLU A 232 6.07 -1.13 -12.07
C GLU A 232 5.95 -1.24 -10.55
N CYS A 233 5.23 -0.31 -9.93
CA CYS A 233 4.99 -0.32 -8.49
C CYS A 233 3.58 -0.84 -8.19
N PHE A 234 3.46 -1.91 -7.38
CA PHE A 234 2.17 -2.41 -6.91
C PHE A 234 1.49 -1.39 -6.00
N VAL A 235 0.19 -1.20 -6.22
CA VAL A 235 -0.68 -0.36 -5.39
C VAL A 235 -1.93 -1.14 -4.95
N PHE A 236 -2.43 -0.83 -3.75
CA PHE A 236 -3.53 -1.58 -3.12
C PHE A 236 -4.92 -1.07 -3.53
N ASP A 237 -5.10 -0.78 -4.83
CA ASP A 237 -6.38 -0.35 -5.43
C ASP A 237 -6.59 -0.99 -6.82
N ASN A 238 -7.70 -0.68 -7.48
CA ASN A 238 -8.05 -1.30 -8.78
C ASN A 238 -7.13 -0.91 -9.95
N ARG A 239 -6.16 -0.03 -9.76
CA ARG A 239 -5.08 0.18 -10.73
C ARG A 239 -4.12 -1.01 -10.75
N VAL A 240 -4.01 -1.73 -9.63
CA VAL A 240 -3.11 -2.87 -9.38
C VAL A 240 -1.65 -2.47 -9.38
N THR A 241 -1.19 -1.80 -10.43
CA THR A 241 0.17 -1.26 -10.57
C THR A 241 0.16 0.14 -11.15
N ILE A 242 1.22 0.87 -10.89
CA ILE A 242 1.53 2.15 -11.53
C ILE A 242 2.92 2.09 -12.15
N ASN A 243 3.09 2.72 -13.30
CA ASN A 243 4.38 2.85 -13.97
C ASN A 243 5.18 4.09 -13.48
N LYS A 244 6.35 4.34 -14.07
CA LYS A 244 7.20 5.50 -13.74
C LYS A 244 6.50 6.85 -13.94
N LYS A 245 5.51 6.94 -14.84
CA LYS A 245 4.70 8.15 -15.07
C LYS A 245 3.54 8.29 -14.06
N LEU A 246 3.43 7.39 -13.08
CA LEU A 246 2.36 7.32 -12.05
C LEU A 246 0.97 7.08 -12.62
N ILE A 247 0.85 6.58 -13.82
CA ILE A 247 -0.42 6.14 -14.42
C ILE A 247 -0.59 4.63 -14.25
N LYS A 248 -1.83 4.14 -14.42
CA LYS A 248 -2.16 2.71 -14.34
C LYS A 248 -1.22 1.90 -15.22
N GLY A 249 -0.66 0.84 -14.66
CA GLY A 249 0.22 -0.09 -15.34
C GLY A 249 -0.52 -1.20 -16.11
N LYS A 250 0.24 -2.21 -16.52
CA LYS A 250 -0.23 -3.28 -17.43
C LYS A 250 -0.80 -4.52 -16.72
N TYR A 251 -0.63 -4.62 -15.40
CA TYR A 251 -1.08 -5.78 -14.64
C TYR A 251 -2.56 -5.67 -14.27
N VAL A 252 -3.22 -6.84 -14.15
CA VAL A 252 -4.58 -6.98 -13.62
C VAL A 252 -4.55 -7.76 -12.31
N GLN A 253 -5.60 -7.63 -11.49
CA GLN A 253 -5.63 -8.31 -10.20
C GLN A 253 -6.33 -9.66 -10.28
N CYS A 254 -5.70 -10.69 -9.71
CA CYS A 254 -6.41 -11.92 -9.37
C CYS A 254 -7.34 -11.65 -8.19
N TYR A 255 -8.66 -11.70 -8.39
CA TYR A 255 -9.62 -11.48 -7.29
C TYR A 255 -9.71 -12.67 -6.33
N GLY A 256 -9.07 -13.80 -6.63
CA GLY A 256 -8.89 -14.93 -5.71
C GLY A 256 -7.83 -14.66 -4.64
N CYS A 257 -6.59 -14.39 -5.05
CA CYS A 257 -5.45 -14.22 -4.13
C CYS A 257 -4.89 -12.79 -4.03
N ARG A 258 -5.39 -11.85 -4.85
CA ARG A 258 -4.98 -10.45 -4.91
C ARG A 258 -3.60 -10.18 -5.50
N ARG A 259 -2.89 -11.18 -6.02
CA ARG A 259 -1.63 -10.99 -6.75
C ARG A 259 -1.85 -10.28 -8.09
N PRO A 260 -0.89 -9.48 -8.56
CA PRO A 260 -0.90 -8.92 -9.92
C PRO A 260 -0.68 -10.03 -10.94
N LEU A 261 -1.35 -9.94 -12.07
CA LEU A 261 -1.25 -10.90 -13.19
C LEU A 261 -0.78 -10.17 -14.44
N SER A 262 0.23 -10.70 -15.09
CA SER A 262 0.69 -10.30 -16.42
C SER A 262 -0.25 -10.82 -17.52
N LYS A 263 -0.08 -10.32 -18.75
CA LYS A 263 -0.78 -10.89 -19.92
C LYS A 263 -0.53 -12.41 -20.11
N ARG A 264 0.69 -12.90 -19.75
CA ARG A 264 1.02 -14.32 -19.80
C ARG A 264 0.22 -15.12 -18.77
N ASP A 265 0.09 -14.62 -17.55
CA ASP A 265 -0.66 -15.29 -16.48
C ASP A 265 -2.14 -15.46 -16.81
N LEU A 266 -2.72 -14.53 -17.58
CA LEU A 266 -4.11 -14.61 -18.05
C LEU A 266 -4.35 -15.71 -19.09
N LYS A 267 -3.30 -16.22 -19.75
CA LYS A 267 -3.36 -17.32 -20.71
C LYS A 267 -3.23 -18.70 -20.04
N SER A 268 -2.97 -18.74 -18.73
CA SER A 268 -2.84 -19.99 -17.98
C SER A 268 -4.16 -20.76 -17.95
N LYS A 269 -4.12 -22.08 -18.14
CA LYS A 269 -5.29 -22.98 -17.97
C LYS A 269 -5.90 -22.94 -16.57
N TYR A 270 -5.17 -22.46 -15.59
CA TYR A 270 -5.62 -22.27 -14.21
C TYR A 270 -6.23 -20.89 -13.94
N TYR A 271 -6.26 -20.02 -14.94
CA TYR A 271 -6.88 -18.71 -14.81
C TYR A 271 -8.37 -18.78 -15.04
N SER A 272 -9.12 -18.36 -14.04
CA SER A 272 -10.57 -18.11 -14.13
C SER A 272 -10.86 -16.73 -13.56
N LYS A 273 -11.42 -15.84 -14.40
CA LYS A 273 -11.70 -14.44 -14.02
C LYS A 273 -12.52 -14.36 -12.73
N GLY A 274 -12.04 -13.59 -11.78
CA GLY A 274 -12.70 -13.44 -10.48
C GLY A 274 -12.52 -14.60 -9.50
N VAL A 275 -12.01 -15.74 -9.93
CA VAL A 275 -11.95 -17.00 -9.16
C VAL A 275 -10.53 -17.39 -8.81
N THR A 276 -9.68 -17.71 -9.80
CA THR A 276 -8.33 -18.28 -9.60
C THR A 276 -7.33 -17.72 -10.60
N CYS A 277 -6.04 -17.99 -10.35
CA CYS A 277 -4.94 -17.85 -11.29
C CYS A 277 -3.91 -18.97 -11.04
N GLY A 278 -2.88 -19.08 -11.88
CA GLY A 278 -1.84 -20.09 -11.73
C GLY A 278 -1.21 -20.15 -10.33
N TYR A 279 -1.08 -19.01 -9.66
CA TYR A 279 -0.49 -18.95 -8.30
C TYR A 279 -1.39 -19.49 -7.20
N CYS A 280 -2.72 -19.42 -7.34
CA CYS A 280 -3.62 -19.79 -6.26
C CYS A 280 -4.59 -20.92 -6.58
N TYR A 281 -4.49 -21.51 -7.76
CA TYR A 281 -5.42 -22.56 -8.20
C TYR A 281 -5.43 -23.76 -7.25
N PHE A 282 -4.24 -24.23 -6.85
CA PHE A 282 -4.07 -25.36 -5.95
C PHE A 282 -4.17 -24.99 -4.46
N GLU A 283 -3.96 -23.70 -4.12
CA GLU A 283 -4.07 -23.23 -2.74
C GLU A 283 -5.53 -23.01 -2.28
N ARG A 284 -6.45 -22.85 -3.24
CA ARG A 284 -7.86 -22.54 -2.94
C ARG A 284 -8.71 -23.78 -2.87
N THR A 285 -9.51 -23.88 -1.81
CA THR A 285 -10.50 -24.95 -1.65
C THR A 285 -11.65 -24.79 -2.67
N ASP A 286 -12.36 -25.87 -2.98
CA ASP A 286 -13.51 -25.83 -3.89
C ASP A 286 -14.63 -24.94 -3.38
N LYS A 287 -14.86 -24.91 -2.06
CA LYS A 287 -15.78 -23.97 -1.41
C LYS A 287 -15.42 -22.51 -1.69
N GLN A 288 -14.12 -22.17 -1.63
CA GLN A 288 -13.64 -20.81 -1.95
C GLN A 288 -13.78 -20.48 -3.43
N LYS A 289 -13.53 -21.45 -4.33
CA LYS A 289 -13.70 -21.30 -5.78
C LYS A 289 -15.19 -21.08 -6.12
N LYS A 290 -16.10 -21.93 -5.61
CA LYS A 290 -17.57 -21.79 -5.79
C LYS A 290 -18.09 -20.43 -5.31
N SER A 291 -17.72 -20.00 -4.10
CA SER A 291 -18.11 -18.69 -3.55
C SER A 291 -17.59 -17.51 -4.41
N SER A 292 -16.39 -17.63 -4.94
CA SER A 292 -15.82 -16.61 -5.83
C SER A 292 -16.52 -16.57 -7.18
N MET A 293 -16.91 -17.72 -7.72
CA MET A 293 -17.66 -17.83 -8.98
C MET A 293 -19.05 -17.19 -8.85
N SER A 294 -19.80 -17.51 -7.78
CA SER A 294 -21.11 -16.90 -7.51
C SER A 294 -21.01 -15.37 -7.42
N ARG A 295 -19.99 -14.85 -6.73
CA ARG A 295 -19.71 -13.40 -6.68
C ARG A 295 -19.39 -12.82 -8.07
N GLN A 296 -18.61 -13.52 -8.90
CA GLN A 296 -18.25 -13.04 -10.23
C GLN A 296 -19.48 -12.96 -11.14
N VAL A 297 -20.35 -13.95 -11.12
CA VAL A 297 -21.64 -13.96 -11.84
C VAL A 297 -22.52 -12.78 -11.41
N GLN A 298 -22.59 -12.48 -10.11
CA GLN A 298 -23.35 -11.31 -9.62
C GLN A 298 -22.77 -9.98 -10.13
N ILE A 299 -21.44 -9.85 -10.18
CA ILE A 299 -20.78 -8.65 -10.70
C ILE A 299 -21.08 -8.49 -12.20
N GLU A 300 -21.02 -9.55 -12.97
CA GLU A 300 -21.29 -9.53 -14.41
C GLU A 300 -22.75 -9.19 -14.72
N LYS A 301 -23.69 -9.76 -13.97
CA LYS A 301 -25.12 -9.39 -14.06
C LYS A 301 -25.34 -7.90 -13.75
N SER A 302 -24.70 -7.37 -12.67
CA SER A 302 -24.86 -5.96 -12.26
C SER A 302 -24.13 -4.96 -13.17
N SER A 303 -23.24 -5.39 -14.04
CA SER A 303 -22.54 -4.52 -15.01
C SER A 303 -23.25 -4.44 -16.39
N LYS A 304 -24.27 -5.30 -16.64
CA LYS A 304 -25.10 -5.27 -17.84
C LYS A 304 -26.28 -4.30 -17.74
N TYR A 305 -26.56 -3.79 -16.55
CA TYR A 305 -27.56 -2.74 -16.26
C TYR A 305 -26.87 -1.47 -15.75
#